data_144abcf093caaa97b89d99a35f568a73
#
_entry.id   144abcf093caaa97b89d99a35f568a73
#
_cell.length_a   1.000
_cell.length_b   1.000
_cell.length_c   1.000
_cell.angle_alpha   90.00
_cell.angle_beta   90.00
_cell.angle_gamma   90.00
#
_symmetry.space_group_name_H-M   'P 1'
#
loop_
_entity.id
_entity.type
_entity.pdbx_description
1 polymer ?
#
loop_
_entity_poly.entity_id
_entity_poly.type
_entity_poly.pdbx_seq_one_letter_code
_entity_poly.pdbx_strand_id
1 'polypeptide(L)'
;MWLDVYELVFDALNEMKFADRGISPIDVLEVLDQEPRFFVNKRGRRASQVMVGPTIGGRLLVVPIEDWGRAIWRPVTKFDANAWQARRYRSSV
;
A
#
# COMPACT_ATOMS: atom_id res chain seq x y z
N MET A 1 -5.99 8.10 9.19
CA MET A 1 -4.86 7.92 10.12
C MET A 1 -3.56 8.30 9.43
N TRP A 2 -2.69 9.03 10.12
CA TRP A 2 -1.37 9.39 9.64
C TRP A 2 -0.36 8.34 10.06
N LEU A 3 0.54 7.99 9.18
CA LEU A 3 1.56 6.99 9.46
C LEU A 3 2.90 7.49 8.93
N ASP A 4 3.95 7.39 9.74
CA ASP A 4 5.29 7.73 9.30
C ASP A 4 5.84 6.62 8.42
N VAL A 5 6.20 6.95 7.18
CA VAL A 5 6.87 6.04 6.26
C VAL A 5 8.12 6.74 5.74
N TYR A 6 9.26 6.33 6.27
CA TYR A 6 10.55 6.82 5.81
C TYR A 6 10.99 6.09 4.56
N GLU A 7 10.75 4.78 4.49
CA GLU A 7 11.20 3.95 3.38
C GLU A 7 10.27 2.77 3.18
N LEU A 8 10.04 2.41 1.92
CA LEU A 8 9.39 1.16 1.53
C LEU A 8 10.46 0.20 1.02
N VAL A 9 10.46 -1.03 1.55
CA VAL A 9 11.46 -2.05 1.20
C VAL A 9 10.92 -2.94 0.11
N PHE A 10 11.68 -3.04 -0.99
CA PHE A 10 11.35 -3.93 -2.10
C PHE A 10 12.41 -5.02 -2.20
N ASP A 11 11.96 -6.26 -2.41
CA ASP A 11 12.83 -7.41 -2.60
C ASP A 11 12.27 -8.28 -3.73
N ALA A 12 12.99 -9.33 -4.11
CA ALA A 12 12.58 -10.19 -5.22
C ALA A 12 11.20 -10.80 -5.00
N LEU A 13 10.86 -11.11 -3.75
CA LEU A 13 9.58 -11.77 -3.45
C LEU A 13 8.39 -10.83 -3.62
N ASN A 14 8.43 -9.63 -3.04
CA ASN A 14 7.31 -8.71 -3.19
C ASN A 14 7.23 -8.12 -4.61
N GLU A 15 8.37 -7.87 -5.25
CA GLU A 15 8.38 -7.41 -6.64
C GLU A 15 7.75 -8.43 -7.59
N MET A 16 7.99 -9.72 -7.35
CA MET A 16 7.37 -10.78 -8.13
C MET A 16 5.85 -10.78 -7.97
N LYS A 17 5.35 -10.60 -6.75
CA LYS A 17 3.91 -10.52 -6.49
C LYS A 17 3.27 -9.31 -7.16
N PHE A 18 3.98 -8.18 -7.19
CA PHE A 18 3.51 -6.99 -7.88
C PHE A 18 3.47 -7.19 -9.39
N ALA A 19 4.53 -7.80 -9.94
CA ALA A 19 4.64 -8.05 -11.38
C ALA A 19 3.51 -8.95 -11.89
N ASP A 20 3.09 -9.94 -11.12
CA ASP A 20 1.98 -10.84 -11.46
C ASP A 20 0.68 -10.08 -11.73
N ARG A 21 0.57 -8.85 -11.25
CA ARG A 21 -0.60 -8.00 -11.42
C ARG A 21 -0.31 -6.76 -12.26
N GLY A 22 0.82 -6.75 -12.95
CA GLY A 22 1.20 -5.63 -13.80
C GLY A 22 1.54 -4.36 -13.02
N ILE A 23 2.10 -4.52 -11.81
CA ILE A 23 2.47 -3.39 -10.95
C ILE A 23 3.98 -3.42 -10.75
N SER A 24 4.60 -2.24 -10.81
CA SER A 24 6.03 -2.08 -10.51
C SER A 24 6.22 -1.43 -9.14
N PRO A 25 7.42 -1.52 -8.55
CA PRO A 25 7.74 -0.75 -7.33
C PRO A 25 7.47 0.75 -7.48
N ILE A 26 7.68 1.30 -8.69
CA ILE A 26 7.42 2.72 -8.95
C ILE A 26 5.95 3.05 -8.72
N ASP A 27 5.03 2.18 -9.16
CA ASP A 27 3.59 2.40 -8.94
C ASP A 27 3.27 2.48 -7.44
N VAL A 28 3.89 1.62 -6.63
CA VAL A 28 3.68 1.62 -5.19
C VAL A 28 4.24 2.89 -4.55
N LEU A 29 5.41 3.34 -5.01
CA LEU A 29 6.01 4.61 -4.54
C LEU A 29 5.15 5.81 -4.94
N GLU A 30 4.52 5.77 -6.11
CA GLU A 30 3.57 6.81 -6.53
C GLU A 30 2.41 6.93 -5.55
N VAL A 31 1.88 5.80 -5.09
CA VAL A 31 0.82 5.79 -4.07
C VAL A 31 1.28 6.52 -2.82
N LEU A 32 2.50 6.27 -2.36
CA LEU A 32 3.04 6.93 -1.19
C LEU A 32 3.11 8.45 -1.38
N ASP A 33 3.45 8.91 -2.58
CA ASP A 33 3.57 10.34 -2.89
C ASP A 33 2.23 11.04 -3.13
N GLN A 34 1.16 10.28 -3.37
CA GLN A 34 -0.17 10.82 -3.72
C GLN A 34 -1.11 10.90 -2.52
N GLU A 35 -0.58 11.22 -1.34
CA GLU A 35 -1.37 11.37 -0.11
C GLU A 35 -2.23 10.14 0.20
N PRO A 36 -1.61 8.98 0.46
CA PRO A 36 -2.35 7.77 0.74
C PRO A 36 -3.07 7.85 2.08
N ARG A 37 -4.04 6.98 2.27
CA ARG A 37 -4.68 6.75 3.58
C ARG A 37 -4.19 5.43 4.13
N PHE A 38 -4.05 5.36 5.45
CA PHE A 38 -3.59 4.15 6.13
C PHE A 38 -4.68 3.62 7.03
N PHE A 39 -4.87 2.31 6.99
CA PHE A 39 -5.88 1.63 7.81
C PHE A 39 -5.22 0.46 8.53
N VAL A 40 -5.72 0.15 9.74
CA VAL A 40 -5.26 -1.03 10.48
C VAL A 40 -5.73 -2.28 9.73
N ASN A 41 -4.83 -3.24 9.52
CA ASN A 41 -5.17 -4.49 8.89
C ASN A 41 -5.83 -5.45 9.88
N LYS A 42 -6.40 -6.53 9.38
CA LYS A 42 -7.00 -7.59 10.23
C LYS A 42 -5.95 -8.17 11.14
N ARG A 43 -6.36 -8.57 12.35
CA ARG A 43 -5.48 -9.24 13.31
C ARG A 43 -4.89 -10.51 12.73
N GLY A 44 -3.68 -10.85 13.16
CA GLY A 44 -3.01 -12.08 12.74
C GLY A 44 -2.36 -12.00 11.38
N ARG A 45 -2.41 -10.86 10.72
CA ARG A 45 -1.71 -10.66 9.45
C ARG A 45 -0.29 -10.13 9.72
N ARG A 46 0.67 -10.59 8.91
CA ARG A 46 2.04 -10.07 8.97
C ARG A 46 2.06 -8.57 8.70
N ALA A 47 1.33 -8.12 7.71
CA ALA A 47 1.16 -6.70 7.44
C ALA A 47 0.16 -6.11 8.43
N SER A 48 0.63 -5.21 9.29
CA SER A 48 -0.21 -4.61 10.34
C SER A 48 -1.02 -3.41 9.86
N GLN A 49 -0.63 -2.81 8.75
CA GLN A 49 -1.28 -1.64 8.17
C GLN A 49 -1.58 -1.88 6.70
N VAL A 50 -2.53 -1.12 6.17
CA VAL A 50 -2.87 -1.15 4.75
C VAL A 50 -2.78 0.27 4.21
N MET A 51 -1.96 0.48 3.19
CA MET A 51 -1.84 1.75 2.50
C MET A 51 -2.79 1.74 1.30
N VAL A 52 -3.63 2.76 1.18
CA VAL A 52 -4.60 2.87 0.07
C VAL A 52 -4.42 4.23 -0.60
N GLY A 53 -4.27 4.22 -1.90
CA GLY A 53 -4.16 5.47 -2.64
C GLY A 53 -3.98 5.26 -4.14
N PRO A 54 -4.02 6.35 -4.91
CA PRO A 54 -3.91 6.26 -6.36
C PRO A 54 -2.45 6.26 -6.83
N THR A 55 -2.21 5.59 -7.95
CA THR A 55 -1.02 5.83 -8.75
C THR A 55 -1.19 7.13 -9.54
N ILE A 56 -0.14 7.61 -10.18
CA ILE A 56 -0.21 8.80 -11.05
C ILE A 56 -1.23 8.59 -12.16
N GLY A 57 -1.33 7.36 -12.68
CA GLY A 57 -2.32 7.02 -13.72
C GLY A 57 -3.75 6.91 -13.22
N GLY A 58 -4.00 7.10 -11.93
CA GLY A 58 -5.34 7.07 -11.35
C GLY A 58 -5.82 5.70 -10.89
N ARG A 59 -4.98 4.68 -10.96
CA ARG A 59 -5.31 3.33 -10.48
C ARG A 59 -5.24 3.31 -8.95
N LEU A 60 -6.34 2.98 -8.30
CA LEU A 60 -6.39 2.96 -6.84
C LEU A 60 -5.90 1.60 -6.32
N LEU A 61 -4.83 1.60 -5.54
CA LEU A 61 -4.21 0.39 -5.02
C LEU A 61 -4.43 0.24 -3.52
N VAL A 62 -4.52 -1.00 -3.09
CA VAL A 62 -4.56 -1.40 -1.68
C VAL A 62 -3.28 -2.21 -1.41
N VAL A 63 -2.40 -1.69 -0.57
CA VAL A 63 -1.07 -2.27 -0.34
C VAL A 63 -0.89 -2.56 1.14
N PRO A 64 -1.05 -3.83 1.56
CA PRO A 64 -0.69 -4.21 2.93
C PRO A 64 0.80 -4.03 3.17
N ILE A 65 1.16 -3.41 4.29
CA ILE A 65 2.56 -3.10 4.62
C ILE A 65 2.92 -3.68 5.99
N GLU A 66 4.12 -4.25 6.06
CA GLU A 66 4.69 -4.88 7.23
C GLU A 66 5.65 -3.93 7.92
N ASP A 67 5.54 -3.79 9.24
CA ASP A 67 6.37 -2.91 10.03
C ASP A 67 7.74 -3.54 10.28
N TRP A 68 8.80 -2.87 9.82
CA TRP A 68 10.18 -3.27 10.06
C TRP A 68 10.89 -2.39 11.09
N GLY A 69 10.13 -1.46 11.72
CA GLY A 69 10.69 -0.54 12.70
C GLY A 69 11.32 0.70 12.08
N ARG A 70 11.42 1.76 12.85
CA ARG A 70 12.05 3.04 12.46
C ARG A 70 11.38 3.67 11.22
N ALA A 71 10.06 3.51 11.11
CA ALA A 71 9.29 4.02 9.97
C ALA A 71 9.71 3.39 8.63
N ILE A 72 10.30 2.19 8.66
CA ILE A 72 10.62 1.38 7.49
C ILE A 72 9.54 0.32 7.37
N TRP A 73 8.91 0.25 6.19
CA TRP A 73 7.78 -0.65 5.94
C TRP A 73 8.03 -1.48 4.70
N ARG A 74 7.61 -2.72 4.74
CA ARG A 74 7.76 -3.63 3.59
C ARG A 74 6.39 -3.92 3.00
N PRO A 75 6.10 -3.48 1.75
CA PRO A 75 4.89 -3.89 1.06
C PRO A 75 4.89 -5.41 0.88
N VAL A 76 3.82 -6.08 1.29
CA VAL A 76 3.74 -7.54 1.22
C VAL A 76 3.15 -7.99 -0.10
N THR A 77 2.07 -7.35 -0.50
CA THR A 77 1.37 -7.60 -1.77
C THR A 77 0.58 -6.36 -2.13
N LYS A 78 -0.24 -6.45 -3.17
CA LYS A 78 -1.11 -5.34 -3.51
C LYS A 78 -2.35 -5.84 -4.22
N PHE A 79 -3.42 -5.05 -4.15
CA PHE A 79 -4.67 -5.32 -4.84
C PHE A 79 -5.17 -4.04 -5.48
N ASP A 80 -5.97 -4.16 -6.55
CA ASP A 80 -6.78 -3.04 -6.98
C ASP A 80 -7.92 -2.85 -5.98
N ALA A 81 -8.24 -1.61 -5.65
CA ALA A 81 -9.32 -1.33 -4.73
C ALA A 81 -10.65 -1.73 -5.36
N ASN A 82 -11.47 -2.45 -4.61
CA ASN A 82 -12.85 -2.70 -5.00
C ASN A 82 -13.71 -1.44 -4.72
N ALA A 83 -14.97 -1.47 -5.13
CA ALA A 83 -15.86 -0.32 -4.97
C ALA A 83 -16.02 0.13 -3.52
N TRP A 84 -16.09 -0.83 -2.58
CA TRP A 84 -16.21 -0.52 -1.16
C TRP A 84 -14.95 0.17 -0.62
N GLN A 85 -13.79 -0.36 -0.99
CA GLN A 85 -12.51 0.20 -0.56
C GLN A 85 -12.30 1.60 -1.15
N ALA A 86 -12.68 1.80 -2.40
CA ALA A 86 -12.59 3.10 -3.05
C ALA A 86 -13.47 4.14 -2.34
N ARG A 87 -14.69 3.77 -1.99
CA ARG A 87 -15.59 4.66 -1.24
C ARG A 87 -15.01 5.00 0.12
N ARG A 88 -14.45 4.01 0.83
CA ARG A 88 -13.85 4.22 2.14
C ARG A 88 -12.65 5.17 2.06
N TYR A 89 -11.82 5.01 1.04
CA TYR A 89 -10.70 5.92 0.82
C TYR A 89 -11.19 7.36 0.61
N ARG A 90 -12.19 7.56 -0.24
CA ARG A 90 -12.72 8.88 -0.55
C ARG A 90 -13.38 9.53 0.66
N SER A 91 -14.07 8.77 1.48
CA SER A 91 -14.77 9.29 2.65
C SER A 91 -13.84 9.60 3.82
N SER A 92 -12.59 9.12 3.79
CA SER A 92 -11.61 9.37 4.84
C SER A 92 -10.83 10.68 4.64
N VAL A 93 -11.11 11.38 3.59
CA VAL A 93 -10.46 12.66 3.25
C VAL A 93 -10.98 13.79 4.09
#